data_879faaa2dfed8462652bbf5a51a1be4c
#
_entry.id   879faaa2dfed8462652bbf5a51a1be4c
#
_cell.length_a   1.000
_cell.length_b   1.000
_cell.length_c   1.000
_cell.angle_alpha   90.00
_cell.angle_beta   90.00
_cell.angle_gamma   90.00
#
_symmetry.space_group_name_H-M   'P 1'
#
loop_
_entity.id
_entity.type
_entity.pdbx_description
1 polymer ?
#
loop_
_entity_poly.entity_id
_entity_poly.type
_entity_poly.pdbx_seq_one_letter_code
_entity_poly.pdbx_strand_id
1 'polypeptide(L)'
;MKRLLLGSIALVMIVLALAGCGKTTSSSSATTKELTFNGQTYTVPKDPQKIAVLSNSVLSMLYAVDGKAISRANTTDKLAPELEALPALGQTANINMEQLLGLKPDVVLGLVNQHKKYESQLQANNIPTVLFDYDGIKDNVPMLTFLGELTNHQDKAKSVITTYENNITKVKDAVKNQQPARVAVLRATGKGVTAETDEAVTASMVKELGMTNVVSSHLDGTTKDKTVPYSLETLTADNPDIIFVVTMGKEEEITKAMKQAMTDNPAWANLKAVQNNRVIYLPSKLFLLNPGLQTPEAMARLVKEAYGINVTF
;
A
#
# COMPACT_ATOMS: atom_id res chain seq x y z
N MET A 1 7.62 59.31 72.83
CA MET A 1 7.94 60.73 72.59
C MET A 1 8.01 60.92 71.08
N LYS A 2 7.02 61.66 70.56
CA LYS A 2 7.22 62.88 69.72
C LYS A 2 7.94 62.51 68.39
N ARG A 3 7.52 62.82 67.20
CA ARG A 3 6.58 63.76 66.52
C ARG A 3 6.79 63.44 65.03
N LEU A 4 5.77 63.24 64.23
CA LEU A 4 5.10 64.17 63.31
C LEU A 4 6.03 64.94 62.35
N LEU A 5 5.78 64.79 61.06
CA LEU A 5 5.25 65.82 60.13
C LEU A 5 5.65 65.35 58.68
N LEU A 6 4.69 65.12 57.85
CA LEU A 6 4.07 66.01 56.83
C LEU A 6 5.04 66.59 55.79
N GLY A 7 4.74 66.29 54.56
CA GLY A 7 5.14 67.18 53.45
C GLY A 7 5.02 66.52 52.06
N SER A 8 3.90 66.78 51.44
CA SER A 8 3.69 67.47 50.18
C SER A 8 3.81 66.61 48.87
N ILE A 9 2.72 66.38 48.35
CA ILE A 9 2.23 66.45 46.95
C ILE A 9 3.23 67.06 45.96
N ALA A 10 3.61 66.26 44.94
CA ALA A 10 3.97 66.74 43.63
C ALA A 10 3.32 65.87 42.56
N LEU A 11 2.28 66.43 41.98
CA LEU A 11 1.57 65.98 40.81
C LEU A 11 2.47 66.15 39.58
N VAL A 12 2.95 65.07 38.98
CA VAL A 12 3.59 65.17 37.67
C VAL A 12 2.72 64.33 36.69
N MET A 13 1.99 65.10 35.87
CA MET A 13 1.38 64.55 34.67
C MET A 13 2.45 64.03 33.73
N ILE A 14 2.49 62.76 33.49
CA ILE A 14 3.22 62.16 32.36
C ILE A 14 2.23 61.77 31.27
N VAL A 15 2.36 62.48 30.18
CA VAL A 15 1.67 62.27 28.90
C VAL A 15 1.87 60.81 28.42
N LEU A 16 0.78 60.06 28.30
CA LEU A 16 0.77 58.77 27.62
C LEU A 16 1.01 59.02 26.13
N ALA A 17 2.23 58.74 25.69
CA ALA A 17 2.49 58.44 24.29
C ALA A 17 2.03 57.00 24.02
N LEU A 18 0.86 56.84 23.44
CA LEU A 18 0.39 55.59 22.82
C LEU A 18 1.25 55.30 21.59
N ALA A 19 2.40 54.64 21.78
CA ALA A 19 3.07 53.94 20.72
C ALA A 19 2.28 52.64 20.49
N GLY A 20 1.31 52.67 19.59
CA GLY A 20 0.65 51.50 19.06
C GLY A 20 1.65 50.65 18.30
N CYS A 21 2.29 49.68 18.96
CA CYS A 21 2.85 48.53 18.29
C CYS A 21 1.69 47.70 17.74
N GLY A 22 1.24 48.05 16.55
CA GLY A 22 0.49 47.14 15.72
C GLY A 22 1.35 45.90 15.50
N LYS A 23 1.09 44.84 16.28
CA LYS A 23 1.44 43.47 15.86
C LYS A 23 0.69 43.19 14.57
N THR A 24 1.30 43.54 13.46
CA THR A 24 1.01 42.86 12.19
C THR A 24 1.36 41.39 12.44
N THR A 25 0.39 40.59 12.83
CA THR A 25 0.42 39.15 12.64
C THR A 25 0.50 38.96 11.14
N SER A 26 1.72 38.97 10.59
CA SER A 26 2.01 38.31 9.33
C SER A 26 1.61 36.86 9.57
N SER A 27 0.45 36.49 9.12
CA SER A 27 0.15 35.08 8.88
C SER A 27 1.14 34.66 7.79
N SER A 28 2.33 34.22 8.17
CA SER A 28 3.18 33.44 7.29
C SER A 28 2.32 32.22 6.95
N SER A 29 1.74 32.23 5.76
CA SER A 29 1.08 31.02 5.26
C SER A 29 2.12 29.92 5.36
N ALA A 30 1.89 28.93 6.25
CA ALA A 30 2.80 27.81 6.42
C ALA A 30 3.10 27.23 5.03
N THR A 31 4.37 27.11 4.68
CA THR A 31 4.80 26.54 3.38
C THR A 31 4.67 25.02 3.36
N THR A 32 4.41 24.41 4.53
CA THR A 32 4.25 22.99 4.75
C THR A 32 2.92 22.67 5.42
N LYS A 33 2.51 21.42 5.31
CA LYS A 33 1.38 20.79 6.02
C LYS A 33 1.80 19.44 6.59
N GLU A 34 1.08 18.97 7.60
CA GLU A 34 1.26 17.63 8.15
C GLU A 34 0.17 16.71 7.62
N LEU A 35 0.58 15.53 7.13
CA LEU A 35 -0.30 14.47 6.65
C LEU A 35 0.03 13.17 7.36
N THR A 36 -0.98 12.37 7.64
CA THR A 36 -0.82 11.10 8.37
C THR A 36 -1.20 9.91 7.48
N PHE A 37 -0.34 8.90 7.48
CA PHE A 37 -0.62 7.60 6.86
C PHE A 37 -0.36 6.49 7.88
N ASN A 38 -1.36 5.67 8.17
CA ASN A 38 -1.29 4.54 9.12
C ASN A 38 -0.64 4.91 10.47
N GLY A 39 -0.97 6.09 11.00
CA GLY A 39 -0.47 6.57 12.30
C GLY A 39 0.90 7.25 12.25
N GLN A 40 1.58 7.27 11.09
CA GLN A 40 2.82 8.03 10.91
C GLN A 40 2.52 9.39 10.27
N THR A 41 3.02 10.47 10.89
CA THR A 41 2.86 11.84 10.39
C THR A 41 4.10 12.27 9.60
N TYR A 42 3.85 12.94 8.47
CA TYR A 42 4.85 13.46 7.55
C TYR A 42 4.63 14.97 7.35
N THR A 43 5.72 15.73 7.44
CA THR A 43 5.72 17.15 7.07
C THR A 43 6.05 17.26 5.58
N VAL A 44 5.12 17.76 4.78
CA VAL A 44 5.22 17.86 3.32
C VAL A 44 4.95 19.30 2.86
N PRO A 45 5.40 19.71 1.66
CA PRO A 45 5.00 20.99 1.08
C PRO A 45 3.48 21.12 1.00
N LYS A 46 2.95 22.32 1.25
CA LYS A 46 1.50 22.59 1.20
C LYS A 46 0.92 22.37 -0.19
N ASP A 47 1.69 22.70 -1.22
CA ASP A 47 1.33 22.57 -2.63
C ASP A 47 2.53 22.10 -3.46
N PRO A 48 2.89 20.79 -3.41
CA PRO A 48 4.06 20.27 -4.12
C PRO A 48 3.83 20.28 -5.62
N GLN A 49 4.76 20.87 -6.38
CA GLN A 49 4.73 20.95 -7.84
C GLN A 49 5.57 19.85 -8.52
N LYS A 50 6.55 19.29 -7.79
CA LYS A 50 7.49 18.29 -8.29
C LYS A 50 7.48 17.05 -7.41
N ILE A 51 6.49 16.21 -7.61
CA ILE A 51 6.34 14.95 -6.86
C ILE A 51 7.13 13.86 -7.59
N ALA A 52 8.24 13.39 -7.02
CA ALA A 52 8.94 12.23 -7.54
C ALA A 52 8.37 10.95 -6.94
N VAL A 53 8.12 9.94 -7.78
CA VAL A 53 7.54 8.67 -7.35
C VAL A 53 8.49 7.52 -7.68
N LEU A 54 8.79 6.69 -6.68
CA LEU A 54 9.75 5.60 -6.76
C LEU A 54 9.11 4.22 -7.00
N SER A 55 7.77 4.15 -7.06
CA SER A 55 7.01 2.90 -7.24
C SER A 55 5.81 3.12 -8.14
N ASN A 56 5.60 2.22 -9.11
CA ASN A 56 4.47 2.32 -10.04
C ASN A 56 3.11 2.06 -9.37
N SER A 57 3.07 1.35 -8.24
CA SER A 57 1.84 1.22 -7.45
C SER A 57 1.42 2.55 -6.83
N VAL A 58 2.37 3.30 -6.25
CA VAL A 58 2.12 4.66 -5.74
C VAL A 58 1.78 5.62 -6.89
N LEU A 59 2.45 5.49 -8.03
CA LEU A 59 2.19 6.29 -9.23
C LEU A 59 0.75 6.15 -9.70
N SER A 60 0.25 4.92 -9.80
CA SER A 60 -1.15 4.64 -10.21
C SER A 60 -2.16 5.29 -9.28
N MET A 61 -1.92 5.20 -7.97
CA MET A 61 -2.78 5.83 -6.96
C MET A 61 -2.75 7.35 -7.02
N LEU A 62 -1.56 7.95 -7.24
CA LEU A 62 -1.39 9.39 -7.38
C LEU A 62 -2.20 9.93 -8.58
N TYR A 63 -2.09 9.25 -9.73
CA TYR A 63 -2.83 9.68 -10.93
C TYR A 63 -4.33 9.45 -10.82
N ALA A 64 -4.77 8.45 -10.07
CA ALA A 64 -6.19 8.22 -9.81
C ALA A 64 -6.87 9.38 -9.06
N VAL A 65 -6.11 10.13 -8.26
CA VAL A 65 -6.58 11.33 -7.56
C VAL A 65 -6.19 12.63 -8.29
N ASP A 66 -5.95 12.56 -9.61
CA ASP A 66 -5.55 13.69 -10.47
C ASP A 66 -4.21 14.35 -10.10
N GLY A 67 -3.40 13.69 -9.24
CA GLY A 67 -2.04 14.12 -8.95
C GLY A 67 -1.11 13.91 -10.16
N LYS A 68 0.03 14.60 -10.16
CA LYS A 68 1.04 14.51 -11.21
C LYS A 68 2.41 14.16 -10.63
N ALA A 69 3.17 13.35 -11.35
CA ALA A 69 4.54 12.99 -10.97
C ALA A 69 5.56 13.53 -11.97
N ILE A 70 6.80 13.68 -11.52
CA ILE A 70 7.97 14.03 -12.37
C ILE A 70 8.86 12.82 -12.65
N SER A 71 8.53 11.65 -12.12
CA SER A 71 9.31 10.42 -12.32
C SER A 71 8.47 9.16 -12.12
N ARG A 72 8.99 8.03 -12.58
CA ARG A 72 8.46 6.69 -12.36
C ARG A 72 9.56 5.66 -12.11
N ALA A 73 9.21 4.47 -11.65
CA ALA A 73 10.09 3.31 -11.73
C ALA A 73 10.01 2.64 -13.11
N ASN A 74 11.02 1.83 -13.45
CA ASN A 74 10.97 0.95 -14.63
C ASN A 74 9.84 -0.07 -14.48
N THR A 75 9.21 -0.42 -15.59
CA THR A 75 8.24 -1.51 -15.67
C THR A 75 8.26 -2.14 -17.05
N THR A 76 7.86 -3.41 -17.14
CA THR A 76 7.56 -4.11 -18.38
C THR A 76 6.08 -4.00 -18.75
N ASP A 77 5.26 -3.49 -17.84
CA ASP A 77 3.84 -3.22 -18.13
C ASP A 77 3.71 -2.04 -19.07
N LYS A 78 2.75 -2.13 -20.00
CA LYS A 78 2.35 -1.00 -20.81
C LYS A 78 1.68 0.06 -19.95
N LEU A 79 2.21 1.24 -19.93
CA LEU A 79 1.64 2.40 -19.24
C LEU A 79 0.81 3.26 -20.20
N ALA A 80 0.01 4.16 -19.64
CA ALA A 80 -0.59 5.25 -20.40
C ALA A 80 0.54 6.17 -20.97
N PRO A 81 0.34 6.77 -22.16
CA PRO A 81 1.40 7.56 -22.82
C PRO A 81 2.02 8.66 -21.95
N GLU A 82 1.19 9.33 -21.13
CA GLU A 82 1.66 10.36 -20.21
C GLU A 82 2.54 9.82 -19.08
N LEU A 83 2.35 8.58 -18.67
CA LEU A 83 3.19 7.91 -17.67
C LEU A 83 4.47 7.35 -18.30
N GLU A 84 4.39 6.86 -19.54
CA GLU A 84 5.56 6.39 -20.27
C GLU A 84 6.56 7.51 -20.55
N ALA A 85 6.09 8.74 -20.76
CA ALA A 85 6.91 9.92 -21.00
C ALA A 85 7.70 10.39 -19.75
N LEU A 86 7.34 9.92 -18.56
CA LEU A 86 8.05 10.30 -17.32
C LEU A 86 9.46 9.70 -17.27
N PRO A 87 10.47 10.44 -16.78
CA PRO A 87 11.79 9.92 -16.49
C PRO A 87 11.74 8.65 -15.64
N ALA A 88 12.34 7.58 -16.14
CA ALA A 88 12.39 6.30 -15.44
C ALA A 88 13.66 6.22 -14.59
N LEU A 89 13.49 6.13 -13.26
CA LEU A 89 14.57 6.18 -12.27
C LEU A 89 15.25 4.83 -11.97
N GLY A 90 15.03 3.82 -12.80
CA GLY A 90 15.53 2.47 -12.55
C GLY A 90 14.48 1.52 -11.98
N GLN A 91 14.91 0.35 -11.56
CA GLN A 91 14.03 -0.65 -10.96
C GLN A 91 13.50 -0.16 -9.60
N THR A 92 12.26 -0.51 -9.24
CA THR A 92 11.66 -0.11 -7.95
C THR A 92 12.60 -0.37 -6.76
N ALA A 93 13.24 -1.53 -6.72
CA ALA A 93 14.18 -1.86 -5.64
C ALA A 93 15.56 -1.20 -5.78
N ASN A 94 15.88 -0.59 -6.93
CA ASN A 94 17.19 0.00 -7.21
C ASN A 94 17.06 1.29 -8.02
N ILE A 95 16.87 2.40 -7.29
CA ILE A 95 16.65 3.74 -7.84
C ILE A 95 17.97 4.42 -8.14
N ASN A 96 18.06 5.07 -9.31
CA ASN A 96 19.16 5.97 -9.66
C ASN A 96 19.02 7.29 -8.90
N MET A 97 19.76 7.42 -7.80
CA MET A 97 19.67 8.57 -6.90
C MET A 97 20.23 9.85 -7.51
N GLU A 98 21.25 9.76 -8.39
CA GLU A 98 21.80 10.92 -9.09
C GLU A 98 20.72 11.54 -10.00
N GLN A 99 20.05 10.69 -10.79
CA GLN A 99 18.96 11.14 -11.65
C GLN A 99 17.79 11.71 -10.85
N LEU A 100 17.41 11.06 -9.72
CA LEU A 100 16.35 11.57 -8.83
C LEU A 100 16.67 12.96 -8.28
N LEU A 101 17.88 13.14 -7.74
CA LEU A 101 18.32 14.42 -7.19
C LEU A 101 18.42 15.52 -8.29
N GLY A 102 18.82 15.12 -9.51
CA GLY A 102 18.86 16.02 -10.69
C GLY A 102 17.50 16.58 -11.08
N LEU A 103 16.39 15.89 -10.79
CA LEU A 103 15.03 16.37 -11.02
C LEU A 103 14.60 17.47 -10.02
N LYS A 104 15.32 17.63 -8.88
CA LYS A 104 15.04 18.59 -7.81
C LYS A 104 13.58 18.48 -7.33
N PRO A 105 13.15 17.32 -6.80
CA PRO A 105 11.78 17.13 -6.34
C PRO A 105 11.48 17.98 -5.09
N ASP A 106 10.20 18.39 -4.96
CA ASP A 106 9.68 19.06 -3.75
C ASP A 106 9.34 18.02 -2.68
N VAL A 107 8.98 16.82 -3.10
CA VAL A 107 8.69 15.67 -2.24
C VAL A 107 8.94 14.37 -3.01
N VAL A 108 9.40 13.35 -2.28
CA VAL A 108 9.61 11.98 -2.80
C VAL A 108 8.61 11.04 -2.15
N LEU A 109 7.92 10.24 -2.97
CA LEU A 109 7.00 9.20 -2.54
C LEU A 109 7.58 7.82 -2.85
N GLY A 110 7.59 6.95 -1.86
CA GLY A 110 8.12 5.60 -2.01
C GLY A 110 7.46 4.58 -1.08
N LEU A 111 8.05 3.39 -0.99
CA LEU A 111 7.61 2.29 -0.13
C LEU A 111 8.69 1.99 0.91
N VAL A 112 8.32 1.76 2.17
CA VAL A 112 9.25 1.45 3.26
C VAL A 112 10.13 0.26 2.90
N ASN A 113 9.53 -0.85 2.49
CA ASN A 113 10.21 -2.12 2.21
C ASN A 113 11.21 -2.07 1.03
N GLN A 114 11.11 -1.05 0.15
CA GLN A 114 11.97 -0.90 -1.02
C GLN A 114 12.94 0.28 -0.91
N HIS A 115 12.52 1.38 -0.25
CA HIS A 115 13.18 2.67 -0.38
C HIS A 115 13.75 3.25 0.93
N LYS A 116 13.53 2.57 2.09
CA LYS A 116 14.07 2.99 3.39
C LYS A 116 15.59 3.26 3.35
N LYS A 117 16.32 2.49 2.57
CA LYS A 117 17.79 2.64 2.38
C LYS A 117 18.21 3.99 1.77
N TYR A 118 17.30 4.72 1.11
CA TYR A 118 17.58 6.02 0.50
C TYR A 118 17.23 7.21 1.39
N GLU A 119 16.53 6.98 2.50
CA GLU A 119 15.99 8.03 3.38
C GLU A 119 17.08 9.00 3.87
N SER A 120 18.20 8.48 4.37
CA SER A 120 19.31 9.29 4.86
C SER A 120 19.90 10.21 3.78
N GLN A 121 20.01 9.71 2.53
CA GLN A 121 20.52 10.50 1.42
C GLN A 121 19.54 11.59 0.98
N LEU A 122 18.24 11.31 0.99
CA LEU A 122 17.19 12.29 0.68
C LEU A 122 17.14 13.36 1.78
N GLN A 123 17.22 12.97 3.05
CA GLN A 123 17.26 13.89 4.19
C GLN A 123 18.50 14.80 4.15
N ALA A 124 19.68 14.28 3.80
CA ALA A 124 20.90 15.07 3.65
C ALA A 124 20.79 16.14 2.53
N ASN A 125 19.88 15.94 1.57
CA ASN A 125 19.56 16.90 0.51
C ASN A 125 18.33 17.77 0.83
N ASN A 126 17.81 17.73 2.09
CA ASN A 126 16.63 18.46 2.55
C ASN A 126 15.37 18.19 1.69
N ILE A 127 15.22 16.96 1.19
CA ILE A 127 14.06 16.56 0.38
C ILE A 127 13.04 15.87 1.29
N PRO A 128 11.83 16.45 1.47
CA PRO A 128 10.73 15.78 2.16
C PRO A 128 10.44 14.42 1.54
N THR A 129 10.37 13.40 2.37
CA THR A 129 10.23 12.02 1.89
C THR A 129 9.09 11.32 2.64
N VAL A 130 8.17 10.75 1.89
CA VAL A 130 7.07 9.93 2.38
C VAL A 130 7.30 8.49 1.94
N LEU A 131 7.54 7.61 2.90
CA LEU A 131 7.67 6.18 2.65
C LEU A 131 6.46 5.47 3.24
N PHE A 132 5.61 4.97 2.36
CA PHE A 132 4.39 4.25 2.76
C PHE A 132 4.71 2.82 3.20
N ASP A 133 4.27 2.46 4.38
CA ASP A 133 4.15 1.05 4.78
C ASP A 133 2.87 0.48 4.14
N TYR A 134 3.00 0.15 2.86
CA TYR A 134 1.90 -0.22 1.97
C TYR A 134 2.01 -1.70 1.61
N ASP A 135 1.43 -2.53 2.46
CA ASP A 135 1.61 -3.97 2.41
C ASP A 135 0.33 -4.76 2.14
N GLY A 136 -0.82 -4.19 2.45
CA GLY A 136 -2.10 -4.88 2.36
C GLY A 136 -3.17 -4.08 1.61
N ILE A 137 -4.23 -4.76 1.22
CA ILE A 137 -5.38 -4.11 0.55
C ILE A 137 -6.08 -3.08 1.45
N LYS A 138 -5.95 -3.23 2.77
CA LYS A 138 -6.44 -2.26 3.78
C LYS A 138 -5.80 -0.88 3.67
N ASP A 139 -4.61 -0.80 3.05
CA ASP A 139 -3.86 0.45 2.93
C ASP A 139 -4.28 1.29 1.72
N ASN A 140 -5.13 0.75 0.83
CA ASN A 140 -5.54 1.44 -0.41
C ASN A 140 -6.32 2.72 -0.12
N VAL A 141 -7.32 2.68 0.77
CA VAL A 141 -8.11 3.85 1.15
C VAL A 141 -7.29 4.91 1.88
N PRO A 142 -6.49 4.57 2.91
CA PRO A 142 -5.56 5.52 3.53
C PRO A 142 -4.60 6.18 2.54
N MET A 143 -4.06 5.41 1.57
CA MET A 143 -3.16 5.96 0.56
C MET A 143 -3.86 6.94 -0.37
N LEU A 144 -5.05 6.62 -0.88
CA LEU A 144 -5.85 7.52 -1.72
C LEU A 144 -6.18 8.82 -0.96
N THR A 145 -6.56 8.71 0.32
CA THR A 145 -6.84 9.87 1.18
C THR A 145 -5.61 10.75 1.31
N PHE A 146 -4.46 10.16 1.68
CA PHE A 146 -3.19 10.88 1.81
C PHE A 146 -2.79 11.59 0.51
N LEU A 147 -2.86 10.90 -0.62
CA LEU A 147 -2.48 11.45 -1.93
C LEU A 147 -3.44 12.56 -2.38
N GLY A 148 -4.74 12.43 -2.10
CA GLY A 148 -5.72 13.49 -2.34
C GLY A 148 -5.44 14.74 -1.51
N GLU A 149 -5.09 14.57 -0.24
CA GLU A 149 -4.69 15.68 0.64
C GLU A 149 -3.35 16.30 0.22
N LEU A 150 -2.36 15.47 -0.17
CA LEU A 150 -1.06 15.93 -0.64
C LEU A 150 -1.20 16.85 -1.86
N THR A 151 -2.05 16.47 -2.81
CA THR A 151 -2.23 17.16 -4.10
C THR A 151 -3.38 18.17 -4.10
N ASN A 152 -4.05 18.38 -2.96
CA ASN A 152 -5.23 19.25 -2.81
C ASN A 152 -6.42 18.80 -3.69
N HIS A 153 -6.55 17.49 -3.96
CA HIS A 153 -7.63 16.86 -4.74
C HIS A 153 -8.50 15.94 -3.87
N GLN A 154 -8.90 16.41 -2.67
CA GLN A 154 -9.65 15.59 -1.71
C GLN A 154 -11.00 15.10 -2.26
N ASP A 155 -11.70 15.93 -3.03
CA ASP A 155 -13.00 15.55 -3.62
C ASP A 155 -12.83 14.42 -4.65
N LYS A 156 -11.77 14.48 -5.45
CA LYS A 156 -11.43 13.40 -6.38
C LYS A 156 -11.07 12.12 -5.65
N ALA A 157 -10.22 12.21 -4.62
CA ALA A 157 -9.87 11.07 -3.79
C ALA A 157 -11.13 10.41 -3.18
N LYS A 158 -12.04 11.21 -2.61
CA LYS A 158 -13.32 10.72 -2.07
C LYS A 158 -14.16 9.99 -3.12
N SER A 159 -14.26 10.54 -4.33
CA SER A 159 -14.98 9.89 -5.44
C SER A 159 -14.37 8.55 -5.81
N VAL A 160 -13.03 8.48 -5.93
CA VAL A 160 -12.30 7.24 -6.24
C VAL A 160 -12.48 6.21 -5.13
N ILE A 161 -12.35 6.62 -3.86
CA ILE A 161 -12.58 5.76 -2.70
C ILE A 161 -13.99 5.19 -2.71
N THR A 162 -15.01 6.02 -2.91
CA THR A 162 -16.41 5.58 -2.98
C THR A 162 -16.62 4.52 -4.07
N THR A 163 -16.05 4.73 -5.26
CA THR A 163 -16.13 3.75 -6.34
C THR A 163 -15.42 2.45 -5.98
N TYR A 164 -14.23 2.53 -5.41
CA TYR A 164 -13.43 1.39 -4.96
C TYR A 164 -14.20 0.56 -3.91
N GLU A 165 -14.72 1.19 -2.87
CA GLU A 165 -15.47 0.54 -1.79
C GLU A 165 -16.77 -0.09 -2.28
N ASN A 166 -17.49 0.59 -3.18
CA ASN A 166 -18.70 0.04 -3.81
C ASN A 166 -18.38 -1.21 -4.63
N ASN A 167 -17.28 -1.23 -5.36
CA ASN A 167 -16.85 -2.38 -6.13
C ASN A 167 -16.44 -3.55 -5.22
N ILE A 168 -15.71 -3.28 -4.13
CA ILE A 168 -15.40 -4.31 -3.11
C ILE A 168 -16.70 -4.88 -2.51
N THR A 169 -17.62 -4.03 -2.11
CA THR A 169 -18.92 -4.43 -1.55
C THR A 169 -19.68 -5.32 -2.52
N LYS A 170 -19.72 -4.95 -3.81
CA LYS A 170 -20.37 -5.73 -4.86
C LYS A 170 -19.79 -7.14 -5.00
N VAL A 171 -18.47 -7.28 -4.91
CA VAL A 171 -17.83 -8.60 -4.94
C VAL A 171 -18.16 -9.42 -3.69
N LYS A 172 -18.12 -8.80 -2.50
CA LYS A 172 -18.46 -9.47 -1.23
C LYS A 172 -19.94 -9.92 -1.19
N ASP A 173 -20.84 -9.08 -1.69
CA ASP A 173 -22.27 -9.40 -1.76
C ASP A 173 -22.57 -10.58 -2.70
N ALA A 174 -21.79 -10.74 -3.77
CA ALA A 174 -21.94 -11.87 -4.69
C ALA A 174 -21.71 -13.23 -4.03
N VAL A 175 -20.96 -13.28 -2.94
CA VAL A 175 -20.61 -14.54 -2.24
C VAL A 175 -21.19 -14.67 -0.84
N LYS A 176 -21.92 -13.68 -0.33
CA LYS A 176 -22.42 -13.66 1.06
C LYS A 176 -23.28 -14.87 1.46
N ASN A 177 -23.95 -15.51 0.48
CA ASN A 177 -24.80 -16.66 0.71
C ASN A 177 -24.14 -17.98 0.26
N GLN A 178 -22.86 -17.95 -0.15
CA GLN A 178 -22.13 -19.15 -0.53
C GLN A 178 -21.57 -19.84 0.72
N GLN A 179 -21.45 -21.17 0.66
CA GLN A 179 -20.70 -21.91 1.67
C GLN A 179 -19.22 -21.53 1.56
N PRO A 180 -18.52 -21.24 2.67
CA PRO A 180 -17.11 -20.91 2.65
C PRO A 180 -16.27 -21.99 1.98
N ALA A 181 -15.64 -21.67 0.86
CA ALA A 181 -14.70 -22.58 0.21
C ALA A 181 -13.44 -22.73 1.08
N ARG A 182 -12.95 -23.95 1.25
CA ARG A 182 -11.69 -24.25 1.93
C ARG A 182 -10.56 -24.15 0.90
N VAL A 183 -9.66 -23.20 1.08
CA VAL A 183 -8.60 -22.91 0.12
C VAL A 183 -7.22 -22.98 0.77
N ALA A 184 -6.21 -23.45 0.02
CA ALA A 184 -4.81 -23.23 0.33
C ALA A 184 -4.26 -22.21 -0.67
N VAL A 185 -3.56 -21.19 -0.20
CA VAL A 185 -2.85 -20.23 -1.06
C VAL A 185 -1.37 -20.54 -0.99
N LEU A 186 -0.81 -21.06 -2.08
CA LEU A 186 0.61 -21.39 -2.20
C LEU A 186 1.36 -20.26 -2.93
N ARG A 187 2.57 -19.98 -2.49
CA ARG A 187 3.52 -19.12 -3.18
C ARG A 187 4.65 -19.95 -3.76
N ALA A 188 4.70 -20.02 -5.08
CA ALA A 188 5.72 -20.76 -5.80
C ALA A 188 6.78 -19.81 -6.38
N THR A 189 8.04 -20.06 -6.05
CA THR A 189 9.22 -19.29 -6.51
C THR A 189 10.26 -20.24 -7.05
N GLY A 190 11.29 -19.75 -7.72
CA GLY A 190 12.44 -20.57 -8.13
C GLY A 190 13.23 -21.20 -6.96
N LYS A 191 12.97 -20.75 -5.71
CA LYS A 191 13.62 -21.26 -4.49
C LYS A 191 12.81 -22.36 -3.78
N GLY A 192 11.53 -22.51 -4.13
CA GLY A 192 10.62 -23.47 -3.51
C GLY A 192 9.19 -22.97 -3.39
N VAL A 193 8.40 -23.74 -2.65
CA VAL A 193 6.97 -23.47 -2.40
C VAL A 193 6.77 -23.23 -0.91
N THR A 194 6.03 -22.17 -0.59
CA THR A 194 5.56 -21.82 0.75
C THR A 194 4.05 -21.60 0.70
N ALA A 195 3.39 -21.50 1.85
CA ALA A 195 1.98 -21.13 1.90
C ALA A 195 1.80 -19.68 2.40
N GLU A 196 0.80 -19.00 1.88
CA GLU A 196 0.46 -17.63 2.30
C GLU A 196 -0.41 -17.66 3.56
N THR A 197 -0.02 -16.84 4.53
CA THR A 197 -0.83 -16.51 5.70
C THR A 197 -1.83 -15.41 5.35
N ASP A 198 -2.78 -15.12 6.23
CA ASP A 198 -3.75 -14.03 6.04
C ASP A 198 -3.11 -12.62 5.99
N GLU A 199 -1.82 -12.50 6.31
CA GLU A 199 -1.04 -11.27 6.17
C GLU A 199 -0.53 -11.05 4.72
N ALA A 200 -0.61 -12.07 3.86
CA ALA A 200 -0.28 -11.93 2.44
C ALA A 200 -1.46 -11.39 1.64
N VAL A 201 -1.15 -10.74 0.51
CA VAL A 201 -2.15 -10.04 -0.31
C VAL A 201 -3.27 -10.97 -0.79
N THR A 202 -2.92 -12.13 -1.37
CA THR A 202 -3.94 -13.06 -1.89
C THR A 202 -4.76 -13.67 -0.78
N ALA A 203 -4.11 -14.16 0.28
CA ALA A 203 -4.82 -14.80 1.39
C ALA A 203 -5.68 -13.79 2.18
N SER A 204 -5.28 -12.51 2.28
CA SER A 204 -6.12 -11.46 2.86
C SER A 204 -7.40 -11.23 2.05
N MET A 205 -7.32 -11.26 0.70
CA MET A 205 -8.50 -11.18 -0.16
C MET A 205 -9.40 -12.42 -0.01
N VAL A 206 -8.82 -13.61 0.10
CA VAL A 206 -9.54 -14.86 0.39
C VAL A 206 -10.35 -14.73 1.69
N LYS A 207 -9.72 -14.22 2.75
CA LYS A 207 -10.37 -13.97 4.04
C LYS A 207 -11.48 -12.92 3.95
N GLU A 208 -11.24 -11.80 3.26
CA GLU A 208 -12.25 -10.75 3.05
C GLU A 208 -13.49 -11.24 2.29
N LEU A 209 -13.33 -12.26 1.44
CA LEU A 209 -14.41 -12.94 0.71
C LEU A 209 -15.13 -14.01 1.53
N GLY A 210 -14.75 -14.19 2.81
CA GLY A 210 -15.37 -15.20 3.68
C GLY A 210 -14.97 -16.65 3.36
N MET A 211 -13.95 -16.87 2.53
CA MET A 211 -13.37 -18.20 2.32
C MET A 211 -12.45 -18.57 3.50
N THR A 212 -12.22 -19.86 3.69
CA THR A 212 -11.34 -20.38 4.75
C THR A 212 -9.96 -20.68 4.19
N ASN A 213 -8.95 -19.90 4.55
CA ASN A 213 -7.56 -20.25 4.28
C ASN A 213 -7.13 -21.35 5.26
N VAL A 214 -6.96 -22.60 4.77
CA VAL A 214 -6.62 -23.73 5.63
C VAL A 214 -5.26 -23.60 6.30
N VAL A 215 -4.34 -22.82 5.73
CA VAL A 215 -3.03 -22.51 6.29
C VAL A 215 -3.14 -21.80 7.62
N SER A 216 -4.09 -20.88 7.74
CA SER A 216 -4.29 -20.07 8.96
C SER A 216 -4.76 -20.89 10.16
N SER A 217 -5.32 -22.08 9.95
CA SER A 217 -5.73 -22.99 11.04
C SER A 217 -4.55 -23.56 11.83
N HIS A 218 -3.33 -23.53 11.27
CA HIS A 218 -2.09 -24.01 11.89
C HIS A 218 -1.31 -22.90 12.61
N LEU A 219 -1.81 -21.65 12.57
CA LEU A 219 -1.14 -20.50 13.12
C LEU A 219 -1.81 -20.05 14.42
N ASP A 220 -1.00 -19.58 15.35
CA ASP A 220 -1.48 -19.09 16.67
C ASP A 220 -2.12 -17.70 16.62
N GLY A 221 -2.26 -17.11 15.43
CA GLY A 221 -2.83 -15.78 15.21
C GLY A 221 -1.88 -14.62 15.55
N THR A 222 -0.65 -14.91 15.98
CA THR A 222 0.36 -13.87 16.31
C THR A 222 1.35 -13.63 15.18
N THR A 223 1.42 -14.55 14.21
CA THR A 223 2.37 -14.44 13.09
C THR A 223 2.09 -13.21 12.23
N LYS A 224 3.17 -12.51 11.88
CA LYS A 224 3.17 -11.39 10.94
C LYS A 224 3.86 -11.76 9.62
N ASP A 225 4.36 -12.97 9.53
CA ASP A 225 4.98 -13.46 8.30
C ASP A 225 3.92 -13.65 7.22
N LYS A 226 4.21 -13.16 6.03
CA LYS A 226 3.32 -13.30 4.86
C LYS A 226 3.29 -14.72 4.30
N THR A 227 4.35 -15.50 4.54
CA THR A 227 4.44 -16.88 4.09
C THR A 227 5.09 -17.75 5.16
N VAL A 228 4.66 -19.00 5.24
CA VAL A 228 5.21 -20.00 6.13
C VAL A 228 5.62 -21.25 5.36
N PRO A 229 6.59 -22.04 5.86
CA PRO A 229 6.85 -23.38 5.35
C PRO A 229 5.56 -24.22 5.41
N TYR A 230 5.27 -24.97 4.35
CA TYR A 230 4.06 -25.79 4.29
C TYR A 230 4.34 -27.07 3.51
N SER A 231 4.31 -28.19 4.22
CA SER A 231 4.64 -29.48 3.62
C SER A 231 3.46 -30.06 2.83
N LEU A 232 3.76 -30.95 1.88
CA LEU A 232 2.71 -31.69 1.18
C LEU A 232 1.93 -32.58 2.15
N GLU A 233 2.54 -33.10 3.21
CA GLU A 233 1.87 -33.87 4.26
C GLU A 233 0.79 -33.03 4.95
N THR A 234 1.14 -31.82 5.38
CA THR A 234 0.19 -30.87 5.99
C THR A 234 -0.93 -30.50 5.00
N LEU A 235 -0.58 -30.20 3.74
CA LEU A 235 -1.55 -29.90 2.69
C LEU A 235 -2.50 -31.06 2.43
N THR A 236 -1.99 -32.30 2.49
CA THR A 236 -2.80 -33.52 2.30
C THR A 236 -3.74 -33.73 3.49
N ALA A 237 -3.30 -33.48 4.72
CA ALA A 237 -4.15 -33.55 5.91
C ALA A 237 -5.27 -32.50 5.88
N ASP A 238 -4.96 -31.29 5.44
CA ASP A 238 -5.95 -30.21 5.30
C ASP A 238 -6.94 -30.43 4.15
N ASN A 239 -6.48 -31.07 3.10
CA ASN A 239 -7.26 -31.46 1.91
C ASN A 239 -8.23 -30.35 1.44
N PRO A 240 -7.72 -29.20 0.98
CA PRO A 240 -8.53 -28.05 0.57
C PRO A 240 -9.38 -28.35 -0.67
N ASP A 241 -10.48 -27.62 -0.84
CA ASP A 241 -11.32 -27.69 -2.03
C ASP A 241 -10.65 -27.06 -3.26
N ILE A 242 -9.78 -26.06 -3.02
CA ILE A 242 -9.10 -25.27 -4.04
C ILE A 242 -7.66 -24.99 -3.60
N ILE A 243 -6.74 -25.04 -4.54
CA ILE A 243 -5.38 -24.58 -4.36
C ILE A 243 -5.15 -23.40 -5.30
N PHE A 244 -4.95 -22.20 -4.75
CA PHE A 244 -4.47 -21.05 -5.48
C PHE A 244 -2.94 -21.02 -5.45
N VAL A 245 -2.30 -20.85 -6.60
CA VAL A 245 -0.84 -20.78 -6.70
C VAL A 245 -0.45 -19.38 -7.20
N VAL A 246 0.12 -18.59 -6.33
CA VAL A 246 0.72 -17.28 -6.67
C VAL A 246 2.17 -17.51 -7.07
N THR A 247 2.56 -17.03 -8.25
CA THR A 247 3.88 -17.28 -8.82
C THR A 247 4.78 -16.06 -8.72
N MET A 248 6.09 -16.29 -8.49
CA MET A 248 7.12 -15.24 -8.47
C MET A 248 8.40 -15.74 -9.12
N GLY A 249 8.69 -15.25 -10.33
CA GLY A 249 9.89 -15.62 -11.09
C GLY A 249 9.57 -16.17 -12.46
N LYS A 250 10.53 -16.86 -13.06
CA LYS A 250 10.38 -17.46 -14.38
C LYS A 250 9.56 -18.75 -14.31
N GLU A 251 8.70 -18.97 -15.28
CA GLU A 251 7.80 -20.13 -15.34
C GLU A 251 8.54 -21.47 -15.23
N GLU A 252 9.68 -21.61 -15.91
CA GLU A 252 10.50 -22.82 -15.88
C GLU A 252 11.01 -23.13 -14.45
N GLU A 253 11.54 -22.10 -13.74
CA GLU A 253 12.04 -22.23 -12.37
C GLU A 253 10.90 -22.60 -11.41
N ILE A 254 9.72 -21.98 -11.58
CA ILE A 254 8.52 -22.24 -10.77
C ILE A 254 8.02 -23.66 -11.00
N THR A 255 7.93 -24.08 -12.26
CA THR A 255 7.51 -25.46 -12.61
C THR A 255 8.44 -26.48 -11.98
N LYS A 256 9.75 -26.24 -12.04
CA LYS A 256 10.75 -27.13 -11.40
C LYS A 256 10.56 -27.18 -9.88
N ALA A 257 10.38 -26.01 -9.23
CA ALA A 257 10.16 -25.94 -7.79
C ALA A 257 8.87 -26.65 -7.35
N MET A 258 7.77 -26.46 -8.09
CA MET A 258 6.49 -27.16 -7.85
C MET A 258 6.62 -28.68 -7.99
N LYS A 259 7.33 -29.16 -9.03
CA LYS A 259 7.61 -30.60 -9.20
C LYS A 259 8.35 -31.16 -8.01
N GLN A 260 9.47 -30.56 -7.64
CA GLN A 260 10.30 -31.01 -6.53
C GLN A 260 9.58 -30.99 -5.17
N ALA A 261 8.78 -29.95 -4.92
CA ALA A 261 8.11 -29.78 -3.63
C ALA A 261 6.83 -30.60 -3.50
N MET A 262 6.07 -30.80 -4.60
CA MET A 262 4.69 -31.27 -4.52
C MET A 262 4.29 -32.23 -5.65
N THR A 263 4.34 -31.79 -6.94
CA THR A 263 3.59 -32.47 -8.00
C THR A 263 4.17 -33.83 -8.43
N ASP A 264 5.46 -34.10 -8.18
CA ASP A 264 6.08 -35.41 -8.45
C ASP A 264 5.78 -36.44 -7.33
N ASN A 265 5.20 -36.01 -6.21
CA ASN A 265 4.82 -36.92 -5.12
C ASN A 265 3.43 -37.49 -5.39
N PRO A 266 3.23 -38.85 -5.33
CA PRO A 266 1.94 -39.47 -5.52
C PRO A 266 0.82 -38.95 -4.60
N ALA A 267 1.15 -38.47 -3.40
CA ALA A 267 0.20 -37.89 -2.46
C ALA A 267 -0.50 -36.64 -3.03
N TRP A 268 0.17 -35.89 -3.93
CA TRP A 268 -0.42 -34.74 -4.61
C TRP A 268 -1.67 -35.12 -5.42
N ALA A 269 -1.61 -36.25 -6.15
CA ALA A 269 -2.72 -36.73 -6.97
C ALA A 269 -3.96 -37.10 -6.16
N ASN A 270 -3.81 -37.35 -4.85
CA ASN A 270 -4.92 -37.73 -3.97
C ASN A 270 -5.65 -36.51 -3.38
N LEU A 271 -5.11 -35.29 -3.55
CA LEU A 271 -5.77 -34.06 -3.08
C LEU A 271 -7.09 -33.83 -3.83
N LYS A 272 -8.15 -33.49 -3.10
CA LYS A 272 -9.46 -33.17 -3.65
C LYS A 272 -9.38 -32.07 -4.71
N ALA A 273 -8.59 -31.03 -4.44
CA ALA A 273 -8.37 -29.92 -5.37
C ALA A 273 -7.73 -30.40 -6.69
N VAL A 274 -6.78 -31.36 -6.63
CA VAL A 274 -6.12 -31.91 -7.83
C VAL A 274 -7.08 -32.77 -8.63
N GLN A 275 -7.79 -33.67 -7.97
CA GLN A 275 -8.76 -34.58 -8.60
C GLN A 275 -9.90 -33.84 -9.32
N ASN A 276 -10.30 -32.69 -8.78
CA ASN A 276 -11.36 -31.83 -9.32
C ASN A 276 -10.84 -30.73 -10.27
N ASN A 277 -9.56 -30.73 -10.68
CA ASN A 277 -8.94 -29.70 -11.50
C ASN A 277 -9.06 -28.29 -10.90
N ARG A 278 -8.94 -28.18 -9.57
CA ARG A 278 -9.08 -26.94 -8.81
C ARG A 278 -7.73 -26.42 -8.30
N VAL A 279 -6.65 -26.68 -9.03
CA VAL A 279 -5.33 -26.06 -8.82
C VAL A 279 -5.21 -24.90 -9.82
N ILE A 280 -5.26 -23.68 -9.31
CA ILE A 280 -5.44 -22.49 -10.14
C ILE A 280 -4.23 -21.58 -9.98
N TYR A 281 -3.49 -21.37 -11.06
CA TYR A 281 -2.38 -20.44 -11.11
C TYR A 281 -2.90 -19.01 -11.29
N LEU A 282 -2.56 -18.16 -10.33
CA LEU A 282 -2.98 -16.75 -10.30
C LEU A 282 -1.88 -15.84 -10.89
N PRO A 283 -2.24 -14.86 -11.72
CA PRO A 283 -1.26 -13.95 -12.32
C PRO A 283 -0.60 -13.07 -11.25
N SER A 284 0.73 -13.10 -11.19
CA SER A 284 1.54 -12.36 -10.19
C SER A 284 1.21 -10.86 -10.11
N LYS A 285 0.83 -10.26 -11.24
CA LYS A 285 0.46 -8.84 -11.32
C LYS A 285 -0.66 -8.44 -10.36
N LEU A 286 -1.65 -9.31 -10.15
CA LEU A 286 -2.83 -9.02 -9.31
C LEU A 286 -2.74 -9.65 -7.92
N PHE A 287 -1.84 -10.63 -7.73
CA PHE A 287 -1.90 -11.48 -6.54
C PHE A 287 -0.60 -11.54 -5.74
N LEU A 288 0.55 -11.18 -6.32
CA LEU A 288 1.82 -11.20 -5.59
C LEU A 288 2.02 -9.97 -4.70
N LEU A 289 1.72 -8.79 -5.25
CA LEU A 289 1.81 -7.51 -4.57
C LEU A 289 0.42 -6.89 -4.47
N ASN A 290 0.28 -5.85 -3.62
CA ASN A 290 -0.98 -5.14 -3.52
C ASN A 290 -1.39 -4.57 -4.91
N PRO A 291 -2.53 -5.01 -5.48
CA PRO A 291 -2.97 -4.59 -6.80
C PRO A 291 -3.57 -3.17 -6.80
N GLY A 292 -3.60 -2.49 -5.66
CA GLY A 292 -4.11 -1.13 -5.54
C GLY A 292 -5.58 -1.05 -5.96
N LEU A 293 -5.88 -0.17 -6.89
CA LEU A 293 -7.24 0.02 -7.41
C LEU A 293 -7.80 -1.19 -8.17
N GLN A 294 -6.95 -2.14 -8.55
CA GLN A 294 -7.39 -3.40 -9.18
C GLN A 294 -7.76 -4.49 -8.14
N THR A 295 -7.81 -4.15 -6.86
CA THR A 295 -8.25 -5.10 -5.81
C THR A 295 -9.65 -5.68 -6.08
N PRO A 296 -10.68 -4.89 -6.50
CA PRO A 296 -11.98 -5.46 -6.81
C PRO A 296 -11.94 -6.49 -7.94
N GLU A 297 -11.14 -6.26 -8.99
CA GLU A 297 -10.94 -7.19 -10.11
C GLU A 297 -10.21 -8.47 -9.65
N ALA A 298 -9.19 -8.33 -8.80
CA ALA A 298 -8.51 -9.47 -8.20
C ALA A 298 -9.46 -10.31 -7.35
N MET A 299 -10.26 -9.69 -6.50
CA MET A 299 -11.28 -10.37 -5.68
C MET A 299 -12.37 -11.02 -6.55
N ALA A 300 -12.85 -10.33 -7.60
CA ALA A 300 -13.82 -10.90 -8.55
C ALA A 300 -13.25 -12.12 -9.27
N ARG A 301 -11.94 -12.14 -9.58
CA ARG A 301 -11.27 -13.31 -10.14
C ARG A 301 -11.27 -14.48 -9.16
N LEU A 302 -10.98 -14.28 -7.88
CA LEU A 302 -11.05 -15.30 -6.85
C LEU A 302 -12.48 -15.88 -6.73
N VAL A 303 -13.50 -15.01 -6.74
CA VAL A 303 -14.91 -15.38 -6.70
C VAL A 303 -15.29 -16.23 -7.91
N LYS A 304 -14.88 -15.84 -9.11
CA LYS A 304 -15.09 -16.60 -10.33
C LYS A 304 -14.47 -18.00 -10.23
N GLU A 305 -13.23 -18.07 -9.80
CA GLU A 305 -12.52 -19.35 -9.68
C GLU A 305 -13.10 -20.21 -8.55
N ALA A 306 -13.52 -19.63 -7.44
CA ALA A 306 -14.06 -20.39 -6.31
C ALA A 306 -15.50 -20.88 -6.54
N TYR A 307 -16.35 -20.03 -7.09
CA TYR A 307 -17.80 -20.26 -7.12
C TYR A 307 -18.42 -20.23 -8.52
N GLY A 308 -17.65 -19.93 -9.57
CA GLY A 308 -18.16 -19.77 -10.94
C GLY A 308 -18.98 -18.49 -11.15
N ILE A 309 -18.98 -17.56 -10.19
CA ILE A 309 -19.76 -16.32 -10.25
C ILE A 309 -18.94 -15.23 -10.94
N ASN A 310 -19.51 -14.63 -12.00
CA ASN A 310 -18.90 -13.47 -12.66
C ASN A 310 -19.44 -12.18 -12.02
N VAL A 311 -18.52 -11.31 -11.54
CA VAL A 311 -18.82 -9.98 -11.05
C VAL A 311 -18.26 -8.98 -12.04
N THR A 312 -19.07 -8.01 -12.48
CA THR A 312 -18.69 -6.93 -13.41
C THR A 312 -18.88 -5.57 -12.74
N PHE A 313 -18.08 -4.57 -13.07
CA PHE A 313 -18.07 -3.23 -12.47
C PHE A 313 -18.56 -2.16 -13.42
#